data_ac57c0167f886f412b52392585af035d
#
_entry.id   ac57c0167f886f412b52392585af035d
#
_cell.length_a   1.000
_cell.length_b   1.000
_cell.length_c   1.000
_cell.angle_alpha   90.00
_cell.angle_beta   90.00
_cell.angle_gamma   90.00
#
_symmetry.space_group_name_H-M   'P 1'
#
loop_
_entity.id
_entity.type
_entity.pdbx_description
1 polymer ?
#
loop_
_entity_poly.entity_id
_entity_poly.type
_entity_poly.pdbx_seq_one_letter_code
_entity_poly.pdbx_strand_id
1 'polypeptide(L)'
;MARYTGPKEKLARREGCDLNLKTAVRSFDSKCKSESAPGQHGRTSGARLSDYGAQLREKQKVKRMYGVLERQFRLYFAKAARKRGNTGEQLLSLLECRLDNVVYRMGFGCTRAEARQLVSHCAISVNGNKVNIPSYSVKAGDVIAVREKAKNQVRIAESLKPVSY
;
A
#
# COMPACT_ATOMS: atom_id res chain seq x y z
N MET A 1 0.25 -11.47 10.89
CA MET A 1 1.39 -10.86 10.13
C MET A 1 1.61 -9.43 10.65
N ALA A 2 2.83 -9.07 11.03
CA ALA A 2 3.15 -7.75 11.58
C ALA A 2 2.89 -6.64 10.55
N ARG A 3 2.42 -5.49 11.01
CA ARG A 3 2.12 -4.31 10.18
C ARG A 3 2.40 -3.02 10.97
N TYR A 4 2.56 -1.91 10.26
CA TYR A 4 2.63 -0.60 10.90
C TYR A 4 1.24 -0.17 11.37
N THR A 5 1.09 0.11 12.67
CA THR A 5 -0.17 0.52 13.30
C THR A 5 -0.17 1.98 13.77
N GLY A 6 0.95 2.67 13.63
CA GLY A 6 1.10 4.08 14.01
C GLY A 6 0.40 5.06 13.06
N PRO A 7 0.54 6.37 13.32
CA PRO A 7 -0.10 7.43 12.53
C PRO A 7 0.33 7.41 11.05
N LYS A 8 -0.61 7.23 10.15
CA LYS A 8 -0.36 7.09 8.70
C LYS A 8 0.18 8.37 8.07
N GLU A 9 -0.43 9.51 8.39
CA GLU A 9 -0.04 10.80 7.84
C GLU A 9 1.37 11.23 8.27
N LYS A 10 1.86 10.76 9.41
CA LYS A 10 3.25 10.96 9.82
C LYS A 10 4.23 10.38 8.80
N LEU A 11 3.87 9.24 8.17
CA LEU A 11 4.68 8.62 7.13
C LEU A 11 4.68 9.44 5.84
N ALA A 12 3.49 9.89 5.39
CA ALA A 12 3.34 10.71 4.20
C ALA A 12 4.09 12.05 4.35
N ARG A 13 3.89 12.75 5.47
CA ARG A 13 4.62 13.99 5.80
C ARG A 13 6.14 13.81 5.79
N ARG A 14 6.64 12.67 6.23
CA ARG A 14 8.09 12.39 6.22
C ARG A 14 8.66 12.26 4.81
N GLU A 15 7.86 11.78 3.86
CA GLU A 15 8.26 11.66 2.46
C GLU A 15 7.88 12.91 1.63
N GLY A 16 7.17 13.88 2.21
CA GLY A 16 6.75 15.11 1.53
C GLY A 16 5.73 14.90 0.39
N CYS A 17 5.03 13.76 0.39
CA CYS A 17 4.02 13.47 -0.65
C CYS A 17 2.88 12.60 -0.09
N ASP A 18 1.73 12.66 -0.75
CA ASP A 18 0.63 11.74 -0.40
C ASP A 18 1.00 10.32 -0.86
N LEU A 19 0.96 9.40 0.09
CA LEU A 19 1.20 7.97 -0.14
C LEU A 19 -0.11 7.18 -0.31
N ASN A 20 -1.24 7.85 -0.42
CA ASN A 20 -2.58 7.24 -0.50
C ASN A 20 -2.82 6.20 0.63
N LEU A 21 -2.38 6.54 1.85
CA LEU A 21 -2.54 5.66 3.02
C LEU A 21 -3.90 5.80 3.71
N LYS A 22 -4.63 6.84 3.38
CA LYS A 22 -6.01 7.11 3.77
C LYS A 22 -6.89 7.31 2.53
N THR A 23 -8.20 7.38 2.75
CA THR A 23 -9.17 7.58 1.65
C THR A 23 -8.87 8.85 0.86
N ALA A 24 -9.13 8.82 -0.44
CA ALA A 24 -8.93 9.96 -1.34
C ALA A 24 -9.97 11.10 -1.21
N VAL A 25 -11.00 10.92 -0.38
CA VAL A 25 -12.12 11.87 -0.21
C VAL A 25 -11.67 13.28 0.23
N ARG A 26 -10.55 13.37 0.95
CA ARG A 26 -9.95 14.64 1.34
C ARG A 26 -8.58 14.81 0.71
N SER A 27 -8.23 16.04 0.33
CA SER A 27 -6.88 16.35 -0.14
C SER A 27 -5.82 16.07 0.95
N PHE A 28 -4.59 15.87 0.57
CA PHE A 28 -3.49 15.63 1.51
C PHE A 28 -3.30 16.79 2.48
N ASP A 29 -3.37 18.01 1.99
CA ASP A 29 -3.19 19.23 2.79
C ASP A 29 -4.29 19.42 3.84
N SER A 30 -5.52 18.99 3.52
CA SER A 30 -6.63 19.04 4.51
C SER A 30 -6.55 17.94 5.57
N LYS A 31 -5.80 16.85 5.31
CA LYS A 31 -5.62 15.74 6.26
C LYS A 31 -4.52 16.00 7.29
N CYS A 32 -3.50 16.77 6.92
CA CYS A 32 -2.34 16.98 7.78
C CYS A 32 -1.60 18.27 7.42
N LYS A 33 -0.64 18.66 8.27
CA LYS A 33 0.30 19.75 7.98
C LYS A 33 1.35 19.26 6.98
N SER A 34 1.00 19.23 5.67
CA SER A 34 1.82 18.66 4.58
C SER A 34 3.18 19.34 4.42
N GLU A 35 3.23 20.66 4.62
CA GLU A 35 4.42 21.49 4.44
C GLU A 35 5.55 21.24 5.45
N SER A 36 5.26 20.56 6.55
CA SER A 36 6.24 20.34 7.61
C SER A 36 6.50 18.86 7.86
N ALA A 37 7.79 18.48 7.90
CA ALA A 37 8.20 17.15 8.31
C ALA A 37 7.70 16.84 9.74
N PRO A 38 7.47 15.59 10.11
CA PRO A 38 7.03 15.22 11.44
C PRO A 38 8.16 15.38 12.47
N GLY A 39 7.81 15.73 13.70
CA GLY A 39 8.72 15.88 14.84
C GLY A 39 8.89 17.31 15.31
N GLN A 40 9.58 17.49 16.43
CA GLN A 40 9.81 18.78 17.07
C GLN A 40 10.53 19.77 16.13
N HIS A 41 11.52 19.30 15.39
CA HIS A 41 12.32 20.09 14.46
C HIS A 41 11.84 20.03 13.00
N GLY A 42 10.61 19.58 12.77
CA GLY A 42 10.08 19.39 11.40
C GLY A 42 10.07 20.66 10.55
N ARG A 43 9.83 21.83 11.17
CA ARG A 43 9.81 23.13 10.46
C ARG A 43 11.22 23.65 10.12
N THR A 44 12.22 23.29 10.91
CA THR A 44 13.62 23.73 10.75
C THR A 44 14.47 22.72 9.98
N SER A 45 13.93 21.55 9.67
CA SER A 45 14.62 20.48 8.97
C SER A 45 14.66 20.74 7.45
N GLY A 46 15.55 21.63 7.02
CA GLY A 46 15.74 22.01 5.62
C GLY A 46 17.10 21.60 5.03
N ALA A 47 17.85 20.72 5.69
CA ALA A 47 19.18 20.31 5.20
C ALA A 47 19.07 19.59 3.85
N ARG A 48 19.99 19.92 2.91
CA ARG A 48 20.15 19.23 1.65
C ARG A 48 20.37 17.74 1.87
N LEU A 49 19.61 16.90 1.21
CA LEU A 49 19.78 15.45 1.26
C LEU A 49 21.07 15.04 0.55
N SER A 50 21.85 14.17 1.17
CA SER A 50 22.92 13.44 0.49
C SER A 50 22.32 12.43 -0.51
N ASP A 51 23.13 11.95 -1.46
CA ASP A 51 22.70 10.94 -2.42
C ASP A 51 22.16 9.67 -1.73
N TYR A 52 22.85 9.23 -0.68
CA TYR A 52 22.35 8.14 0.17
C TYR A 52 21.00 8.48 0.81
N GLY A 53 20.84 9.72 1.31
CA GLY A 53 19.60 10.18 1.90
C GLY A 53 18.44 10.16 0.91
N ALA A 54 18.67 10.61 -0.34
CA ALA A 54 17.68 10.58 -1.41
C ALA A 54 17.25 9.16 -1.76
N GLN A 55 18.21 8.26 -1.98
CA GLN A 55 17.94 6.83 -2.25
C GLN A 55 17.19 6.16 -1.10
N LEU A 56 17.55 6.47 0.16
CA LEU A 56 16.86 5.96 1.33
C LEU A 56 15.39 6.44 1.35
N ARG A 57 15.13 7.70 1.03
CA ARG A 57 13.76 8.25 0.99
C ARG A 57 12.91 7.56 -0.08
N GLU A 58 13.41 7.39 -1.28
CA GLU A 58 12.69 6.68 -2.34
C GLU A 58 12.39 5.22 -1.96
N LYS A 59 13.35 4.50 -1.39
CA LYS A 59 13.10 3.16 -0.85
C LYS A 59 12.00 3.16 0.22
N GLN A 60 12.05 4.08 1.17
CA GLN A 60 11.07 4.18 2.25
C GLN A 60 9.69 4.56 1.73
N LYS A 61 9.61 5.43 0.74
CA LYS A 61 8.37 5.83 0.07
C LYS A 61 7.65 4.62 -0.51
N VAL A 62 8.32 3.84 -1.36
CA VAL A 62 7.75 2.61 -1.96
C VAL A 62 7.33 1.63 -0.86
N LYS A 63 8.20 1.33 0.09
CA LYS A 63 7.90 0.42 1.20
C LYS A 63 6.66 0.83 1.99
N ARG A 64 6.48 2.12 2.27
CA ARG A 64 5.35 2.67 3.03
C ARG A 64 4.06 2.66 2.22
N MET A 65 4.14 2.97 0.93
CA MET A 65 3.00 2.93 0.01
C MET A 65 2.33 1.56 -0.01
N TYR A 66 3.12 0.48 -0.10
CA TYR A 66 2.60 -0.89 -0.07
C TYR A 66 2.41 -1.46 1.35
N GLY A 67 2.77 -0.73 2.40
CA GLY A 67 2.62 -1.16 3.78
C GLY A 67 3.44 -2.40 4.14
N VAL A 68 4.59 -2.60 3.49
CA VAL A 68 5.49 -3.73 3.69
C VAL A 68 6.57 -3.36 4.72
N LEU A 69 6.90 -4.28 5.63
CA LEU A 69 7.99 -4.09 6.59
C LEU A 69 9.36 -4.38 5.96
N GLU A 70 10.43 -3.83 6.56
CA GLU A 70 11.80 -3.85 6.00
C GLU A 70 12.28 -5.26 5.63
N ARG A 71 12.10 -6.23 6.52
CA ARG A 71 12.51 -7.62 6.27
C ARG A 71 11.84 -8.21 5.03
N GLN A 72 10.53 -8.00 4.88
CA GLN A 72 9.78 -8.48 3.73
C GLN A 72 10.15 -7.74 2.45
N PHE A 73 10.38 -6.42 2.55
CA PHE A 73 10.81 -5.63 1.42
C PHE A 73 12.16 -6.11 0.85
N ARG A 74 13.13 -6.41 1.73
CA ARG A 74 14.42 -7.00 1.33
C ARG A 74 14.25 -8.35 0.62
N LEU A 75 13.31 -9.20 1.07
CA LEU A 75 13.01 -10.46 0.39
C LEU A 75 12.42 -10.25 -1.01
N TYR A 76 11.55 -9.24 -1.20
CA TYR A 76 11.05 -8.87 -2.53
C TYR A 76 12.18 -8.37 -3.42
N PHE A 77 13.05 -7.51 -2.89
CA PHE A 77 14.21 -7.02 -3.64
C PHE A 77 15.14 -8.18 -4.06
N ALA A 78 15.48 -9.09 -3.16
CA ALA A 78 16.30 -10.26 -3.48
C ALA A 78 15.66 -11.17 -4.56
N LYS A 79 14.32 -11.30 -4.54
CA LYS A 79 13.58 -12.02 -5.60
C LYS A 79 13.61 -11.28 -6.92
N ALA A 80 13.47 -9.96 -6.90
CA ALA A 80 13.53 -9.12 -8.10
C ALA A 80 14.92 -9.16 -8.76
N ALA A 81 15.98 -9.06 -7.95
CA ALA A 81 17.37 -9.10 -8.44
C ALA A 81 17.76 -10.41 -9.11
N ARG A 82 17.07 -11.52 -8.81
CA ARG A 82 17.29 -12.82 -9.47
C ARG A 82 16.59 -12.93 -10.82
N LYS A 83 15.66 -12.05 -11.13
CA LYS A 83 14.95 -12.05 -12.42
C LYS A 83 15.74 -11.26 -13.46
N ARG A 84 15.65 -11.69 -14.72
CA ARG A 84 16.23 -10.94 -15.85
C ARG A 84 15.48 -9.63 -16.05
N GLY A 85 16.21 -8.57 -16.42
CA GLY A 85 15.65 -7.24 -16.70
C GLY A 85 15.92 -6.22 -15.59
N ASN A 86 15.24 -5.09 -15.64
CA ASN A 86 15.38 -4.01 -14.67
C ASN A 86 14.88 -4.44 -13.28
N THR A 87 15.76 -4.47 -12.29
CA THR A 87 15.43 -4.87 -10.92
C THR A 87 14.34 -4.01 -10.30
N GLY A 88 14.30 -2.71 -10.59
CA GLY A 88 13.27 -1.79 -10.09
C GLY A 88 11.88 -2.14 -10.60
N GLU A 89 11.75 -2.37 -11.91
CA GLU A 89 10.48 -2.79 -12.54
C GLU A 89 10.01 -4.14 -12.01
N GLN A 90 10.94 -5.11 -11.87
CA GLN A 90 10.63 -6.42 -11.30
C GLN A 90 10.17 -6.33 -9.85
N LEU A 91 10.79 -5.45 -9.06
CA LEU A 91 10.37 -5.19 -7.67
C LEU A 91 8.96 -4.61 -7.61
N LEU A 92 8.67 -3.59 -8.41
CA LEU A 92 7.34 -2.98 -8.46
C LEU A 92 6.29 -3.98 -8.95
N SER A 93 6.59 -4.77 -9.97
CA SER A 93 5.71 -5.84 -10.46
C SER A 93 5.39 -6.85 -9.35
N LEU A 94 6.38 -7.30 -8.58
CA LEU A 94 6.16 -8.21 -7.46
C LEU A 94 5.31 -7.60 -6.34
N LEU A 95 5.42 -6.29 -6.11
CA LEU A 95 4.61 -5.58 -5.12
C LEU A 95 3.18 -5.35 -5.61
N GLU A 96 2.99 -5.06 -6.90
CA GLU A 96 1.67 -4.90 -7.51
C GLU A 96 0.89 -6.23 -7.58
N CYS A 97 1.56 -7.35 -7.82
CA CYS A 97 0.95 -8.69 -7.85
C CYS A 97 0.52 -9.22 -6.46
N ARG A 98 0.66 -8.48 -5.39
CA ARG A 98 0.19 -8.90 -4.06
C ARG A 98 -1.34 -8.83 -4.00
N LEU A 99 -1.97 -9.84 -3.41
CA LEU A 99 -3.43 -9.91 -3.31
C LEU A 99 -4.04 -8.70 -2.59
N ASP A 100 -3.41 -8.22 -1.49
CA ASP A 100 -3.88 -7.03 -0.78
C ASP A 100 -3.87 -5.77 -1.67
N ASN A 101 -2.85 -5.63 -2.53
CA ASN A 101 -2.77 -4.52 -3.46
C ASN A 101 -3.73 -4.68 -4.65
N VAL A 102 -3.87 -5.89 -5.21
CA VAL A 102 -4.81 -6.16 -6.31
C VAL A 102 -6.26 -5.88 -5.87
N VAL A 103 -6.65 -6.34 -4.68
CA VAL A 103 -7.97 -6.05 -4.09
C VAL A 103 -8.22 -4.55 -3.91
N TYR A 104 -7.19 -3.78 -3.53
CA TYR A 104 -7.24 -2.32 -3.49
C TYR A 104 -7.42 -1.72 -4.90
N ARG A 105 -6.64 -2.18 -5.89
CA ARG A 105 -6.73 -1.70 -7.28
C ARG A 105 -8.08 -2.02 -7.94
N MET A 106 -8.71 -3.12 -7.55
CA MET A 106 -10.07 -3.49 -7.99
C MET A 106 -11.17 -2.64 -7.32
N GLY A 107 -10.83 -1.78 -6.36
CA GLY A 107 -11.77 -0.89 -5.68
C GLY A 107 -12.57 -1.54 -4.55
N PHE A 108 -12.29 -2.77 -4.14
CA PHE A 108 -13.01 -3.42 -3.03
C PHE A 108 -12.69 -2.83 -1.65
N GLY A 109 -11.68 -1.99 -1.56
CA GLY A 109 -11.35 -1.26 -0.34
C GLY A 109 -10.81 0.12 -0.66
N CYS A 110 -11.23 1.13 0.08
CA CYS A 110 -10.81 2.52 -0.08
C CYS A 110 -9.29 2.72 0.14
N THR A 111 -8.65 1.81 0.87
CA THR A 111 -7.21 1.87 1.15
C THR A 111 -6.58 0.48 1.10
N ARG A 112 -5.26 0.43 0.86
CA ARG A 112 -4.50 -0.84 0.93
C ARG A 112 -4.60 -1.52 2.30
N ALA A 113 -4.73 -0.74 3.38
CA ALA A 113 -4.90 -1.29 4.73
C ALA A 113 -6.25 -1.98 4.91
N GLU A 114 -7.30 -1.41 4.33
CA GLU A 114 -8.65 -2.00 4.32
C GLU A 114 -8.71 -3.23 3.42
N ALA A 115 -8.19 -3.15 2.20
CA ALA A 115 -8.07 -4.30 1.30
C ALA A 115 -7.33 -5.47 1.97
N ARG A 116 -6.24 -5.18 2.68
CA ARG A 116 -5.52 -6.17 3.48
C ARG A 116 -6.39 -6.78 4.57
N GLN A 117 -7.23 -5.99 5.22
CA GLN A 117 -8.17 -6.49 6.23
C GLN A 117 -9.24 -7.39 5.61
N LEU A 118 -9.79 -7.02 4.44
CA LEU A 118 -10.74 -7.86 3.71
C LEU A 118 -10.15 -9.23 3.39
N VAL A 119 -8.92 -9.28 2.90
CA VAL A 119 -8.23 -10.54 2.63
C VAL A 119 -8.03 -11.33 3.93
N SER A 120 -7.49 -10.71 4.99
CA SER A 120 -7.20 -11.38 6.26
C SER A 120 -8.46 -11.93 6.93
N HIS A 121 -9.61 -11.27 6.74
CA HIS A 121 -10.92 -11.68 7.26
C HIS A 121 -11.66 -12.65 6.31
N CYS A 122 -10.95 -13.22 5.34
CA CYS A 122 -11.50 -14.22 4.43
C CYS A 122 -12.70 -13.72 3.59
N ALA A 123 -12.75 -12.42 3.27
CA ALA A 123 -13.80 -11.86 2.44
C ALA A 123 -13.56 -12.10 0.93
N ILE A 124 -12.34 -12.48 0.56
CA ILE A 124 -11.89 -12.62 -0.83
C ILE A 124 -11.65 -14.10 -1.17
N SER A 125 -11.97 -14.48 -2.40
CA SER A 125 -11.61 -15.75 -3.01
C SER A 125 -10.76 -15.54 -4.26
N VAL A 126 -9.89 -16.49 -4.54
CA VAL A 126 -9.09 -16.56 -5.78
C VAL A 126 -9.39 -17.90 -6.44
N ASN A 127 -9.84 -17.89 -7.68
CA ASN A 127 -10.25 -19.08 -8.43
C ASN A 127 -11.26 -19.96 -7.64
N GLY A 128 -12.23 -19.29 -6.99
CA GLY A 128 -13.24 -19.97 -6.16
C GLY A 128 -12.78 -20.37 -4.76
N ASN A 129 -11.48 -20.40 -4.49
CA ASN A 129 -10.93 -20.82 -3.22
C ASN A 129 -10.72 -19.64 -2.25
N LYS A 130 -11.03 -19.85 -0.95
CA LYS A 130 -10.81 -18.87 0.10
C LYS A 130 -9.31 -18.64 0.32
N VAL A 131 -8.86 -17.39 0.21
CA VAL A 131 -7.49 -16.99 0.50
C VAL A 131 -7.49 -15.92 1.61
N ASN A 132 -6.70 -16.14 2.67
CA ASN A 132 -6.55 -15.23 3.81
C ASN A 132 -5.14 -14.65 3.95
N ILE A 133 -4.28 -14.84 2.94
CA ILE A 133 -2.88 -14.41 2.95
C ILE A 133 -2.75 -13.15 2.10
N PRO A 134 -2.57 -11.94 2.69
CA PRO A 134 -2.45 -10.69 1.94
C PRO A 134 -1.26 -10.64 0.98
N SER A 135 -0.20 -11.40 1.27
CA SER A 135 0.99 -11.48 0.42
C SER A 135 0.91 -12.56 -0.66
N TYR A 136 -0.26 -13.19 -0.85
CA TYR A 136 -0.47 -14.13 -1.94
C TYR A 136 -0.13 -13.45 -3.28
N SER A 137 0.63 -14.13 -4.12
CA SER A 137 1.04 -13.60 -5.42
C SER A 137 0.02 -14.00 -6.48
N VAL A 138 -0.71 -13.03 -6.96
CA VAL A 138 -1.71 -13.18 -8.04
C VAL A 138 -0.98 -13.28 -9.37
N LYS A 139 -1.50 -14.13 -10.27
CA LYS A 139 -1.01 -14.30 -11.63
C LYS A 139 -2.04 -13.78 -12.64
N ALA A 140 -1.56 -13.48 -13.84
CA ALA A 140 -2.48 -13.17 -14.94
C ALA A 140 -3.39 -14.39 -15.22
N GLY A 141 -4.69 -14.12 -15.37
CA GLY A 141 -5.73 -15.15 -15.53
C GLY A 141 -6.40 -15.60 -14.23
N ASP A 142 -5.88 -15.23 -13.04
CA ASP A 142 -6.57 -15.52 -11.78
C ASP A 142 -7.87 -14.71 -11.64
N VAL A 143 -8.95 -15.37 -11.27
CA VAL A 143 -10.26 -14.76 -11.00
C VAL A 143 -10.35 -14.42 -9.52
N ILE A 144 -10.46 -13.13 -9.21
CA ILE A 144 -10.59 -12.63 -7.82
C ILE A 144 -12.03 -12.16 -7.62
N ALA A 145 -12.68 -12.65 -6.58
CA ALA A 145 -14.05 -12.30 -6.28
C ALA A 145 -14.28 -12.06 -4.78
N VAL A 146 -15.26 -11.22 -4.47
CA VAL A 146 -15.79 -11.08 -3.11
C VAL A 146 -16.70 -12.26 -2.82
N ARG A 147 -16.47 -12.94 -1.70
CA ARG A 147 -17.29 -14.08 -1.29
C ARG A 147 -18.73 -13.65 -0.94
N GLU A 148 -19.71 -14.53 -1.18
CA GLU A 148 -21.13 -14.27 -0.94
C GLU A 148 -21.39 -13.69 0.47
N LYS A 149 -20.80 -14.28 1.50
CA LYS A 149 -20.94 -13.82 2.90
C LYS A 149 -20.41 -12.40 3.15
N ALA A 150 -19.59 -11.86 2.26
CA ALA A 150 -18.98 -10.55 2.38
C ALA A 150 -19.58 -9.50 1.44
N LYS A 151 -20.39 -9.88 0.47
CA LYS A 151 -20.99 -8.97 -0.53
C LYS A 151 -21.84 -7.87 0.12
N ASN A 152 -22.55 -8.19 1.19
CA ASN A 152 -23.44 -7.26 1.90
C ASN A 152 -22.71 -6.30 2.85
N GLN A 153 -21.37 -6.28 2.86
CA GLN A 153 -20.63 -5.33 3.70
C GLN A 153 -20.70 -3.93 3.11
N VAL A 154 -21.27 -3.00 3.87
CA VAL A 154 -21.44 -1.58 3.51
C VAL A 154 -20.14 -0.95 3.01
N ARG A 155 -19.02 -1.24 3.66
CA ARG A 155 -17.70 -0.71 3.29
C ARG A 155 -17.26 -1.08 1.86
N ILE A 156 -17.63 -2.28 1.37
CA ILE A 156 -17.30 -2.71 0.00
C ILE A 156 -18.20 -1.96 -0.99
N ALA A 157 -19.49 -1.85 -0.68
CA ALA A 157 -20.43 -1.09 -1.50
C ALA A 157 -20.06 0.40 -1.58
N GLU A 158 -19.61 0.99 -0.47
CA GLU A 158 -19.15 2.38 -0.43
C GLU A 158 -17.84 2.59 -1.20
N SER A 159 -16.89 1.65 -1.11
CA SER A 159 -15.62 1.77 -1.83
C SER A 159 -15.76 1.64 -3.35
N LEU A 160 -16.81 0.96 -3.82
CA LEU A 160 -17.12 0.82 -5.25
C LEU A 160 -17.90 2.01 -5.82
N LYS A 161 -18.44 2.90 -4.98
CA LYS A 161 -19.08 4.12 -5.48
C LYS A 161 -18.04 5.01 -6.14
N PRO A 162 -18.30 5.56 -7.34
CA PRO A 162 -17.38 6.50 -7.95
C PRO A 162 -17.21 7.69 -7.03
N VAL A 163 -15.96 8.07 -6.77
CA VAL A 163 -15.66 9.30 -6.04
C VAL A 163 -16.00 10.44 -6.98
N SER A 164 -17.12 11.11 -6.74
CA SER A 164 -17.42 12.40 -7.41
C SER A 164 -16.42 13.42 -6.90
N TYR A 165 -15.52 13.86 -7.76
CA TYR A 165 -14.62 14.98 -7.52
C TYR A 165 -15.34 16.29 -7.75
#